data_f6b16bb0c1d02adbdff64085b0346f62
#
_entry.id   f6b16bb0c1d02adbdff64085b0346f62
#
_cell.length_a   1.000
_cell.length_b   1.000
_cell.length_c   1.000
_cell.angle_alpha   90.00
_cell.angle_beta   90.00
_cell.angle_gamma   90.00
#
_symmetry.space_group_name_H-M   'P 1'
#
loop_
_entity.id
_entity.type
_entity.pdbx_description
1 polymer ?
#
loop_
_entity_poly.entity_id
_entity_poly.type
_entity_poly.pdbx_seq_one_letter_code
_entity_poly.pdbx_strand_id
1 'polypeptide(L)'
;EVTTLVWAVSALCIISTLNGFEYKVPDNIKKILFSGEAMPVKHLNIWRKYLPDVMYVNIYGPTEITCNCTYYIVDREFQPGDVLPMGKAFPNEKVFLLDEEDKLITERNKNGELCVAGSALALGYYKNREQTAKAFVQNPLNDRYLEPMYRTGDLAYYNELGELCFATRKDFQIKHMGHRIELGEIEAAMDKVPEIV
;
A
#
# COMPACT_ATOMS: atom_id res chain seq x y z
N GLU A 1 -24.61 -8.30 13.30
CA GLU A 1 -24.22 -8.88 12.01
C GLU A 1 -23.12 -8.03 11.38
N VAL A 2 -22.08 -8.69 10.83
CA VAL A 2 -20.95 -7.99 10.18
C VAL A 2 -21.35 -7.68 8.74
N THR A 3 -21.24 -6.41 8.35
CA THR A 3 -21.54 -5.95 6.98
C THR A 3 -20.34 -5.39 6.25
N THR A 4 -19.25 -5.09 6.96
CA THR A 4 -18.01 -4.54 6.42
C THR A 4 -16.82 -5.29 7.00
N LEU A 5 -15.92 -5.74 6.13
CA LEU A 5 -14.62 -6.29 6.50
C LEU A 5 -13.53 -5.27 6.17
N VAL A 6 -12.58 -5.10 7.08
CA VAL A 6 -11.32 -4.37 6.83
C VAL A 6 -10.20 -5.30 7.23
N TRP A 7 -9.53 -5.90 6.24
CA TRP A 7 -8.57 -6.98 6.47
C TRP A 7 -7.27 -6.79 5.68
N ALA A 8 -6.21 -7.46 6.17
CA ALA A 8 -5.00 -7.66 5.38
C ALA A 8 -5.30 -8.55 4.17
N VAL A 9 -4.58 -8.32 3.07
CA VAL A 9 -4.70 -9.13 1.85
C VAL A 9 -4.47 -10.60 2.12
N SER A 10 -3.46 -10.94 2.95
CA SER A 10 -3.14 -12.31 3.34
C SER A 10 -4.33 -13.04 3.97
N ALA A 11 -5.15 -12.38 4.78
CA ALA A 11 -6.34 -12.98 5.39
C ALA A 11 -7.38 -13.39 4.33
N LEU A 12 -7.59 -12.54 3.32
CA LEU A 12 -8.46 -12.87 2.19
C LEU A 12 -7.90 -14.02 1.35
N CYS A 13 -6.58 -14.03 1.13
CA CYS A 13 -5.90 -15.10 0.40
C CYS A 13 -6.01 -16.45 1.11
N ILE A 14 -5.88 -16.50 2.43
CA ILE A 14 -6.02 -17.73 3.22
C ILE A 14 -7.41 -18.34 3.03
N ILE A 15 -8.49 -17.56 3.14
CA ILE A 15 -9.86 -18.06 2.97
C ILE A 15 -10.05 -18.64 1.57
N SER A 16 -9.61 -17.95 0.52
CA SER A 16 -9.74 -18.44 -0.85
C SER A 16 -8.83 -19.64 -1.16
N THR A 17 -7.66 -19.74 -0.52
CA THR A 17 -6.73 -20.87 -0.67
C THR A 17 -7.27 -22.13 0.01
N LEU A 18 -7.90 -21.98 1.18
CA LEU A 18 -8.47 -23.09 1.94
C LEU A 18 -9.89 -23.45 1.52
N ASN A 19 -10.38 -22.92 0.38
CA ASN A 19 -11.75 -23.14 -0.11
C ASN A 19 -12.81 -22.79 0.93
N GLY A 20 -12.62 -21.75 1.73
CA GLY A 20 -13.51 -21.37 2.82
C GLY A 20 -14.96 -21.12 2.39
N PHE A 21 -15.18 -20.72 1.15
CA PHE A 21 -16.53 -20.51 0.58
C PHE A 21 -17.30 -21.81 0.33
N GLU A 22 -16.66 -22.95 0.20
CA GLU A 22 -17.32 -24.25 0.11
C GLU A 22 -17.95 -24.62 1.46
N TYR A 23 -17.35 -24.12 2.56
CA TYR A 23 -17.88 -24.32 3.90
C TYR A 23 -19.02 -23.36 4.23
N LYS A 24 -18.82 -22.05 3.95
CA LYS A 24 -19.86 -21.03 4.16
C LYS A 24 -19.58 -19.80 3.31
N VAL A 25 -20.63 -19.32 2.62
CA VAL A 25 -20.65 -17.99 1.98
C VAL A 25 -21.40 -17.04 2.93
N PRO A 26 -20.76 -15.92 3.37
CA PRO A 26 -21.47 -14.94 4.20
C PRO A 26 -22.47 -14.15 3.36
N ASP A 27 -23.67 -13.94 3.90
CA ASP A 27 -24.82 -13.33 3.21
C ASP A 27 -25.03 -11.84 3.55
N ASN A 28 -24.35 -11.32 4.58
CA ASN A 28 -24.55 -9.95 5.06
C ASN A 28 -23.43 -8.98 4.70
N ILE A 29 -22.34 -9.45 4.09
CA ILE A 29 -21.20 -8.60 3.72
C ILE A 29 -21.59 -7.69 2.56
N LYS A 30 -21.37 -6.38 2.73
CA LYS A 30 -21.61 -5.35 1.72
C LYS A 30 -20.33 -4.69 1.23
N LYS A 31 -19.30 -4.66 2.08
CA LYS A 31 -18.02 -4.01 1.75
C LYS A 31 -16.86 -4.83 2.27
N ILE A 32 -15.83 -4.94 1.45
CA ILE A 32 -14.53 -5.52 1.80
C ILE A 32 -13.44 -4.53 1.43
N LEU A 33 -12.78 -3.99 2.44
CA LEU A 33 -11.60 -3.14 2.30
C LEU A 33 -10.37 -3.99 2.63
N PHE A 34 -9.34 -3.92 1.81
CA PHE A 34 -8.13 -4.69 2.03
C PHE A 34 -6.88 -3.86 1.76
N SER A 35 -5.82 -4.11 2.52
CA SER A 35 -4.56 -3.37 2.45
C SER A 35 -3.37 -4.19 2.96
N GLY A 36 -2.21 -3.54 2.96
CA GLY A 36 -0.97 -4.03 3.54
C GLY A 36 -0.07 -4.77 2.55
N GLU A 37 -0.64 -5.40 1.54
CA GLU A 37 0.09 -6.15 0.51
C GLU A 37 -0.58 -5.95 -0.85
N ALA A 38 0.14 -6.24 -1.95
CA ALA A 38 -0.49 -6.27 -3.27
C ALA A 38 -1.50 -7.43 -3.33
N MET A 39 -2.75 -7.13 -3.71
CA MET A 39 -3.81 -8.14 -3.83
C MET A 39 -3.62 -8.96 -5.11
N PRO A 40 -3.35 -10.27 -5.01
CA PRO A 40 -3.30 -11.11 -6.20
C PRO A 40 -4.69 -11.25 -6.83
N VAL A 41 -4.81 -10.87 -8.09
CA VAL A 41 -6.08 -10.85 -8.84
C VAL A 41 -6.81 -12.20 -8.81
N LYS A 42 -6.06 -13.31 -8.82
CA LYS A 42 -6.63 -14.66 -8.68
C LYS A 42 -7.52 -14.78 -7.45
N HIS A 43 -7.05 -14.31 -6.30
CA HIS A 43 -7.80 -14.40 -5.03
C HIS A 43 -8.96 -13.41 -5.01
N LEU A 44 -8.76 -12.19 -5.51
CA LEU A 44 -9.82 -11.21 -5.68
C LEU A 44 -10.98 -11.78 -6.53
N ASN A 45 -10.66 -12.43 -7.64
CA ASN A 45 -11.67 -13.01 -8.53
C ASN A 45 -12.43 -14.18 -7.87
N ILE A 46 -11.77 -14.97 -7.01
CA ILE A 46 -12.47 -15.99 -6.19
C ILE A 46 -13.49 -15.33 -5.28
N TRP A 47 -13.12 -14.29 -4.53
CA TRP A 47 -14.01 -13.54 -3.67
C TRP A 47 -15.19 -12.94 -4.45
N ARG A 48 -14.93 -12.30 -5.59
CA ARG A 48 -15.96 -11.70 -6.45
C ARG A 48 -16.92 -12.73 -7.06
N LYS A 49 -16.43 -13.93 -7.33
CA LYS A 49 -17.28 -15.04 -7.81
C LYS A 49 -18.33 -15.44 -6.75
N TYR A 50 -17.95 -15.52 -5.48
CA TYR A 50 -18.87 -15.93 -4.40
C TYR A 50 -19.69 -14.77 -3.84
N LEU A 51 -19.18 -13.55 -3.92
CA LEU A 51 -19.79 -12.34 -3.39
C LEU A 51 -19.81 -11.22 -4.45
N PRO A 52 -20.58 -11.39 -5.55
CA PRO A 52 -20.53 -10.48 -6.70
C PRO A 52 -21.05 -9.07 -6.40
N ASP A 53 -21.99 -8.93 -5.48
CA ASP A 53 -22.65 -7.66 -5.14
C ASP A 53 -21.93 -6.86 -4.05
N VAL A 54 -20.77 -7.35 -3.58
CA VAL A 54 -19.97 -6.70 -2.55
C VAL A 54 -19.08 -5.63 -3.17
N MET A 55 -18.99 -4.46 -2.53
CA MET A 55 -18.03 -3.43 -2.87
C MET A 55 -16.64 -3.84 -2.37
N TYR A 56 -15.69 -4.00 -3.29
CA TYR A 56 -14.28 -4.25 -2.98
C TYR A 56 -13.47 -2.98 -3.09
N VAL A 57 -12.66 -2.68 -2.09
CA VAL A 57 -11.84 -1.48 -2.05
C VAL A 57 -10.40 -1.84 -1.69
N ASN A 58 -9.49 -1.61 -2.63
CA ASN A 58 -8.06 -1.66 -2.36
C ASN A 58 -7.65 -0.34 -1.70
N ILE A 59 -7.09 -0.39 -0.51
CA ILE A 59 -6.60 0.78 0.21
C ILE A 59 -5.11 0.63 0.46
N TYR A 60 -4.36 1.74 0.32
CA TYR A 60 -2.92 1.75 0.52
C TYR A 60 -2.51 2.87 1.47
N GLY A 61 -1.51 2.58 2.26
CA GLY A 61 -0.78 3.53 3.08
C GLY A 61 0.17 2.86 4.05
N PRO A 62 1.29 3.52 4.37
CA PRO A 62 2.17 3.10 5.45
C PRO A 62 1.69 3.64 6.81
N THR A 63 2.24 3.11 7.88
CA THR A 63 1.95 3.53 9.27
C THR A 63 2.24 5.01 9.49
N GLU A 64 3.23 5.54 8.79
CA GLU A 64 3.70 6.93 8.88
C GLU A 64 2.68 7.97 8.40
N ILE A 65 1.61 7.54 7.75
CA ILE A 65 0.46 8.38 7.36
C ILE A 65 -0.85 7.88 7.98
N THR A 66 -0.78 7.36 9.19
CA THR A 66 -1.94 6.94 9.98
C THR A 66 -2.85 5.99 9.21
N CYS A 67 -2.25 4.87 8.74
CA CYS A 67 -2.87 3.70 8.11
C CYS A 67 -3.04 3.77 6.58
N ASN A 68 -3.78 4.70 6.01
CA ASN A 68 -4.04 4.69 4.56
C ASN A 68 -4.14 6.12 3.99
N CYS A 69 -3.67 6.31 2.74
CA CYS A 69 -3.74 7.59 2.03
C CYS A 69 -4.41 7.50 0.67
N THR A 70 -4.58 6.30 0.12
CA THR A 70 -5.28 6.12 -1.16
C THR A 70 -6.31 5.00 -1.09
N TYR A 71 -7.25 5.04 -2.02
CA TYR A 71 -8.25 3.99 -2.22
C TYR A 71 -8.59 3.81 -3.69
N TYR A 72 -8.88 2.56 -4.05
CA TYR A 72 -9.39 2.15 -5.34
C TYR A 72 -10.63 1.28 -5.17
N ILE A 73 -11.77 1.71 -5.70
CA ILE A 73 -12.98 0.87 -5.75
C ILE A 73 -12.84 -0.04 -6.97
N VAL A 74 -12.93 -1.33 -6.75
CA VAL A 74 -12.82 -2.34 -7.83
C VAL A 74 -14.12 -2.35 -8.64
N ASP A 75 -14.14 -1.58 -9.71
CA ASP A 75 -15.32 -1.31 -10.55
C ASP A 75 -15.32 -2.05 -11.89
N ARG A 76 -14.25 -2.80 -12.20
CA ARG A 76 -14.10 -3.58 -13.43
C ARG A 76 -13.53 -4.97 -13.15
N GLU A 77 -13.47 -5.80 -14.19
CA GLU A 77 -12.79 -7.08 -14.14
C GLU A 77 -11.28 -6.92 -14.32
N PHE A 78 -10.53 -7.78 -13.65
CA PHE A 78 -9.08 -7.88 -13.73
C PHE A 78 -8.70 -9.30 -14.16
N GLN A 79 -7.72 -9.42 -15.05
CA GLN A 79 -7.20 -10.70 -15.50
C GLN A 79 -6.01 -11.14 -14.63
N PRO A 80 -5.73 -12.43 -14.54
CA PRO A 80 -4.52 -12.91 -13.88
C PRO A 80 -3.27 -12.24 -14.47
N GLY A 81 -2.47 -11.60 -13.62
CA GLY A 81 -1.28 -10.84 -14.03
C GLY A 81 -1.49 -9.32 -14.08
N ASP A 82 -2.74 -8.84 -14.05
CA ASP A 82 -2.99 -7.41 -13.92
C ASP A 82 -2.55 -6.89 -12.55
N VAL A 83 -2.10 -5.63 -12.54
CA VAL A 83 -1.81 -4.89 -11.31
C VAL A 83 -3.05 -4.14 -10.88
N LEU A 84 -3.52 -4.43 -9.65
CA LEU A 84 -4.64 -3.69 -9.08
C LEU A 84 -4.18 -2.28 -8.68
N PRO A 85 -4.85 -1.21 -9.16
CA PRO A 85 -4.47 0.15 -8.81
C PRO A 85 -4.55 0.42 -7.31
N MET A 86 -3.68 1.31 -6.82
CA MET A 86 -3.79 1.93 -5.49
C MET A 86 -4.86 3.02 -5.47
N GLY A 87 -5.23 3.52 -6.65
CA GLY A 87 -6.31 4.46 -6.86
C GLY A 87 -5.94 5.92 -6.62
N LYS A 88 -6.79 6.65 -5.91
CA LYS A 88 -6.66 8.09 -5.68
C LYS A 88 -6.53 8.43 -4.21
N ALA A 89 -5.93 9.57 -3.92
CA ALA A 89 -5.78 10.08 -2.56
C ALA A 89 -7.12 10.29 -1.84
N PHE A 90 -7.15 10.12 -0.53
CA PHE A 90 -8.23 10.60 0.32
C PHE A 90 -8.33 12.14 0.26
N PRO A 91 -9.50 12.74 0.54
CA PRO A 91 -9.72 14.18 0.35
C PRO A 91 -8.72 15.11 1.06
N ASN A 92 -8.16 14.70 2.19
CA ASN A 92 -7.23 15.50 2.98
C ASN A 92 -5.76 15.14 2.75
N GLU A 93 -5.49 14.23 1.80
CA GLU A 93 -4.14 13.76 1.49
C GLU A 93 -3.74 14.21 0.09
N LYS A 94 -2.45 14.52 -0.07
CA LYS A 94 -1.80 14.75 -1.35
C LYS A 94 -0.87 13.58 -1.61
N VAL A 95 -1.08 12.88 -2.70
CA VAL A 95 -0.25 11.76 -3.12
C VAL A 95 0.31 12.08 -4.49
N PHE A 96 1.63 12.00 -4.64
CA PHE A 96 2.32 12.35 -5.86
C PHE A 96 3.62 11.54 -6.01
N LEU A 97 4.16 11.53 -7.23
CA LEU A 97 5.40 10.82 -7.56
C LEU A 97 6.51 11.81 -7.80
N LEU A 98 7.68 11.56 -7.21
CA LEU A 98 8.90 12.32 -7.45
C LEU A 98 9.96 11.45 -8.14
N ASP A 99 10.72 12.05 -9.04
CA ASP A 99 11.93 11.45 -9.58
C ASP A 99 13.14 11.65 -8.63
N GLU A 100 14.32 11.19 -9.07
CA GLU A 100 15.57 11.30 -8.28
C GLU A 100 16.05 12.76 -8.10
N GLU A 101 15.53 13.68 -8.90
CA GLU A 101 15.84 15.12 -8.86
C GLU A 101 14.73 15.93 -8.16
N ASP A 102 13.82 15.24 -7.45
CA ASP A 102 12.67 15.83 -6.74
C ASP A 102 11.66 16.55 -7.66
N LYS A 103 11.62 16.18 -8.94
CA LYS A 103 10.64 16.71 -9.88
C LYS A 103 9.37 15.86 -9.91
N LEU A 104 8.23 16.52 -10.05
CA LEU A 104 6.94 15.86 -10.17
C LEU A 104 6.86 15.01 -11.43
N ILE A 105 6.49 13.74 -11.28
CA ILE A 105 6.20 12.82 -12.38
C ILE A 105 4.69 12.82 -12.63
N THR A 106 4.30 13.13 -13.85
CA THR A 106 2.93 13.04 -14.36
C THR A 106 2.82 12.14 -15.59
N GLU A 107 3.97 11.73 -16.12
CA GLU A 107 4.05 10.85 -17.29
C GLU A 107 3.60 9.43 -16.91
N ARG A 108 2.91 8.78 -17.88
CA ARG A 108 2.48 7.38 -17.74
C ARG A 108 3.67 6.43 -17.83
N ASN A 109 3.57 5.31 -17.12
CA ASN A 109 4.55 4.22 -17.09
C ASN A 109 5.97 4.66 -16.68
N LYS A 110 6.11 5.83 -16.05
CA LYS A 110 7.36 6.29 -15.46
C LYS A 110 7.32 6.06 -13.96
N ASN A 111 8.27 5.29 -13.44
CA ASN A 111 8.39 5.03 -12.02
C ASN A 111 8.91 6.28 -11.28
N GLY A 112 8.33 6.56 -10.13
CA GLY A 112 8.80 7.56 -9.19
C GLY A 112 8.55 7.13 -7.76
N GLU A 113 9.22 7.80 -6.83
CA GLU A 113 8.96 7.59 -5.41
C GLU A 113 7.61 8.16 -5.03
N LEU A 114 6.78 7.34 -4.41
CA LEU A 114 5.51 7.77 -3.87
C LEU A 114 5.75 8.63 -2.63
N CYS A 115 5.24 9.85 -2.67
CA CYS A 115 5.33 10.80 -1.57
C CYS A 115 3.93 11.20 -1.12
N VAL A 116 3.77 11.42 0.18
CA VAL A 116 2.48 11.77 0.77
C VAL A 116 2.61 12.98 1.67
N ALA A 117 1.75 13.96 1.49
CA ALA A 117 1.55 15.09 2.40
C ALA A 117 0.08 15.19 2.77
N GLY A 118 -0.23 15.67 3.96
CA GLY A 118 -1.62 15.84 4.38
C GLY A 118 -1.81 15.72 5.88
N SER A 119 -3.08 15.67 6.27
CA SER A 119 -3.47 15.73 7.68
C SER A 119 -3.23 14.43 8.45
N ALA A 120 -3.07 13.32 7.76
CA ALA A 120 -2.80 12.01 8.36
C ALA A 120 -1.30 11.73 8.60
N LEU A 121 -0.43 12.67 8.22
CA LEU A 121 1.01 12.54 8.40
C LEU A 121 1.38 12.43 9.88
N ALA A 122 2.16 11.40 10.25
CA ALA A 122 2.70 11.25 11.59
C ALA A 122 3.74 12.34 11.90
N LEU A 123 4.01 12.56 13.19
CA LEU A 123 5.01 13.54 13.64
C LEU A 123 6.45 13.06 13.45
N GLY A 124 6.63 11.76 13.15
CA GLY A 124 7.94 11.13 12.99
C GLY A 124 8.09 9.86 13.82
N TYR A 125 9.31 9.36 13.88
CA TYR A 125 9.64 8.14 14.64
C TYR A 125 10.02 8.47 16.08
N TYR A 126 9.44 7.75 17.02
CA TYR A 126 9.66 7.95 18.45
C TYR A 126 11.14 7.78 18.81
N LYS A 127 11.72 8.83 19.43
CA LYS A 127 13.15 8.89 19.83
C LYS A 127 14.16 8.63 18.69
N ASN A 128 13.75 8.72 17.44
CA ASN A 128 14.65 8.54 16.28
C ASN A 128 14.58 9.78 15.36
N ARG A 129 15.28 10.84 15.77
CA ARG A 129 15.32 12.11 15.04
C ARG A 129 16.00 12.00 13.69
N GLU A 130 17.04 11.16 13.60
CA GLU A 130 17.79 10.99 12.35
C GLU A 130 16.91 10.36 11.27
N GLN A 131 16.26 9.25 11.58
CA GLN A 131 15.35 8.60 10.64
C GLN A 131 14.14 9.48 10.32
N THR A 132 13.63 10.23 11.31
CA THR A 132 12.54 11.20 11.09
C THR A 132 12.95 12.24 10.06
N ALA A 133 14.14 12.84 10.21
CA ALA A 133 14.61 13.88 9.29
C ALA A 133 14.89 13.37 7.86
N LYS A 134 15.17 12.07 7.70
CA LYS A 134 15.34 11.43 6.38
C LYS A 134 14.02 11.16 5.68
N ALA A 135 12.99 10.75 6.44
CA ALA A 135 11.74 10.28 5.88
C ALA A 135 10.65 11.38 5.82
N PHE A 136 10.63 12.27 6.80
CA PHE A 136 9.68 13.38 6.88
C PHE A 136 10.39 14.68 6.52
N VAL A 137 10.21 15.12 5.30
CA VAL A 137 10.95 16.24 4.71
C VAL A 137 10.01 17.34 4.23
N GLN A 138 10.57 18.52 3.91
CA GLN A 138 9.79 19.55 3.22
C GLN A 138 9.40 19.08 1.83
N ASN A 139 8.15 19.32 1.44
CA ASN A 139 7.67 19.06 0.08
C ASN A 139 8.46 19.96 -0.91
N PRO A 140 9.29 19.38 -1.81
CA PRO A 140 10.10 20.15 -2.75
C PRO A 140 9.26 20.90 -3.80
N LEU A 141 7.99 20.51 -3.98
CA LEU A 141 7.07 21.18 -4.90
C LEU A 141 6.42 22.42 -4.29
N ASN A 142 6.67 22.71 -3.00
CA ASN A 142 6.10 23.85 -2.30
C ASN A 142 7.20 24.68 -1.64
N ASP A 143 7.48 25.85 -2.19
CA ASP A 143 8.45 26.83 -1.70
C ASP A 143 7.83 27.99 -0.91
N ARG A 144 6.49 28.03 -0.77
CA ARG A 144 5.76 29.16 -0.18
C ARG A 144 5.55 29.03 1.32
N TYR A 145 5.40 27.82 1.81
CA TYR A 145 5.16 27.54 3.25
C TYR A 145 5.66 26.15 3.62
N LEU A 146 5.85 25.93 4.92
CA LEU A 146 6.24 24.64 5.46
C LEU A 146 5.13 23.62 5.22
N GLU A 147 5.39 22.66 4.36
CA GLU A 147 4.51 21.53 4.05
C GLU A 147 5.28 20.23 4.20
N PRO A 148 5.26 19.61 5.39
CA PRO A 148 5.89 18.32 5.59
C PRO A 148 5.29 17.26 4.67
N MET A 149 6.13 16.37 4.14
CA MET A 149 5.71 15.18 3.43
C MET A 149 6.50 13.96 3.91
N TYR A 150 5.93 12.79 3.71
CA TYR A 150 6.58 11.51 3.94
C TYR A 150 7.06 10.89 2.63
N ARG A 151 8.34 10.50 2.60
CA ARG A 151 8.92 9.67 1.54
C ARG A 151 8.70 8.20 1.88
N THR A 152 7.87 7.53 1.10
CA THR A 152 7.43 6.16 1.47
C THR A 152 8.50 5.10 1.20
N GLY A 153 9.44 5.36 0.32
CA GLY A 153 10.34 4.36 -0.23
C GLY A 153 9.67 3.39 -1.22
N ASP A 154 8.37 3.52 -1.44
CA ASP A 154 7.65 2.77 -2.46
C ASP A 154 7.80 3.46 -3.82
N LEU A 155 8.09 2.68 -4.87
CA LEU A 155 8.05 3.14 -6.26
C LEU A 155 6.68 2.83 -6.85
N ALA A 156 6.12 3.80 -7.53
CA ALA A 156 4.82 3.70 -8.17
C ALA A 156 4.85 4.39 -9.55
N TYR A 157 3.82 4.14 -10.34
CA TYR A 157 3.65 4.74 -11.66
C TYR A 157 2.18 4.98 -11.96
N TYR A 158 1.89 5.86 -12.92
CA TYR A 158 0.56 5.99 -13.51
C TYR A 158 0.45 5.07 -14.72
N ASN A 159 -0.54 4.16 -14.74
CA ASN A 159 -0.80 3.27 -15.86
C ASN A 159 -1.40 4.01 -17.07
N GLU A 160 -1.72 3.29 -18.16
CA GLU A 160 -2.32 3.86 -19.38
C GLU A 160 -3.67 4.57 -19.13
N LEU A 161 -4.38 4.20 -18.08
CA LEU A 161 -5.63 4.82 -17.66
C LEU A 161 -5.40 6.02 -16.73
N GLY A 162 -4.14 6.34 -16.37
CA GLY A 162 -3.80 7.38 -15.41
C GLY A 162 -4.06 6.99 -13.95
N GLU A 163 -4.21 5.71 -13.66
CA GLU A 163 -4.39 5.20 -12.30
C GLU A 163 -3.05 4.93 -11.64
N LEU A 164 -2.92 5.29 -10.38
CA LEU A 164 -1.72 5.05 -9.59
C LEU A 164 -1.58 3.55 -9.28
N CYS A 165 -0.45 2.97 -9.64
CA CYS A 165 -0.11 1.57 -9.45
C CYS A 165 1.20 1.41 -8.70
N PHE A 166 1.27 0.41 -7.81
CA PHE A 166 2.51 0.02 -7.14
C PHE A 166 3.46 -0.69 -8.11
N ALA A 167 4.73 -0.35 -8.07
CA ALA A 167 5.76 -1.01 -8.85
C ALA A 167 6.64 -1.92 -7.98
N THR A 168 7.39 -1.35 -7.05
CA THR A 168 8.32 -2.05 -6.17
C THR A 168 8.71 -1.14 -4.99
N ARG A 169 9.69 -1.58 -4.18
CA ARG A 169 10.32 -0.71 -3.16
C ARG A 169 11.73 -0.30 -3.58
N LYS A 170 12.17 0.86 -3.07
CA LYS A 170 13.58 1.33 -3.19
C LYS A 170 14.54 0.54 -2.30
N ASP A 171 14.05 0.00 -1.20
CA ASP A 171 14.79 -0.72 -0.18
C ASP A 171 14.45 -2.22 -0.17
N PHE A 172 15.11 -2.97 0.71
CA PHE A 172 14.91 -4.41 0.88
C PHE A 172 13.77 -4.75 1.86
N GLN A 173 12.93 -3.77 2.21
CA GLN A 173 11.77 -4.02 3.06
C GLN A 173 10.74 -4.86 2.33
N ILE A 174 10.22 -5.87 3.01
CA ILE A 174 9.16 -6.74 2.48
C ILE A 174 7.92 -6.70 3.37
N LYS A 175 6.79 -7.06 2.79
CA LYS A 175 5.56 -7.32 3.53
C LYS A 175 5.23 -8.80 3.41
N HIS A 176 5.09 -9.48 4.54
CA HIS A 176 4.79 -10.91 4.59
C HIS A 176 3.74 -11.21 5.64
N MET A 177 2.62 -11.77 5.23
CA MET A 177 1.47 -12.10 6.09
C MET A 177 1.01 -10.91 6.96
N GLY A 178 0.98 -9.70 6.38
CA GLY A 178 0.60 -8.47 7.07
C GLY A 178 1.70 -7.84 7.93
N HIS A 179 2.87 -8.46 8.05
CA HIS A 179 4.03 -7.93 8.79
C HIS A 179 4.95 -7.15 7.86
N ARG A 180 5.41 -5.99 8.35
CA ARG A 180 6.46 -5.19 7.71
C ARG A 180 7.81 -5.67 8.23
N ILE A 181 8.67 -6.17 7.36
CA ILE A 181 9.95 -6.80 7.70
C ILE A 181 11.07 -6.05 7.00
N GLU A 182 12.02 -5.56 7.79
CA GLU A 182 13.29 -5.01 7.34
C GLU A 182 14.30 -6.16 7.22
N LEU A 183 14.67 -6.56 6.01
CA LEU A 183 15.63 -7.66 5.82
C LEU A 183 16.99 -7.36 6.46
N GLY A 184 17.43 -6.09 6.41
CA GLY A 184 18.67 -5.67 7.06
C GLY A 184 18.69 -5.83 8.57
N GLU A 185 17.54 -5.79 9.27
CA GLU A 185 17.47 -6.10 10.71
C GLU A 185 17.69 -7.59 10.96
N ILE A 186 17.18 -8.45 10.09
CA ILE A 186 17.40 -9.91 10.17
C ILE A 186 18.87 -10.21 9.91
N GLU A 187 19.45 -9.65 8.84
CA GLU A 187 20.87 -9.80 8.51
C GLU A 187 21.77 -9.35 9.68
N ALA A 188 21.53 -8.16 10.22
CA ALA A 188 22.27 -7.64 11.38
C ALA A 188 22.08 -8.48 12.67
N ALA A 189 20.98 -9.19 12.80
CA ALA A 189 20.77 -10.14 13.90
C ALA A 189 21.53 -11.45 13.66
N MET A 190 21.54 -11.94 12.41
CA MET A 190 22.28 -13.15 12.01
C MET A 190 23.80 -12.95 12.16
N ASP A 191 24.33 -11.81 11.80
CA ASP A 191 25.76 -11.46 11.95
C ASP A 191 26.27 -11.52 13.41
N LYS A 192 25.38 -11.45 14.38
CA LYS A 192 25.73 -11.56 15.82
C LYS A 192 25.81 -13.01 16.30
N VAL A 193 25.43 -13.98 15.48
CA VAL A 193 25.45 -15.40 15.80
C VAL A 193 26.71 -16.02 15.19
N PRO A 194 27.74 -16.40 16.03
CA PRO A 194 29.04 -16.84 15.53
C PRO A 194 29.02 -18.10 14.66
N GLU A 195 27.95 -18.89 14.77
CA GLU A 195 27.76 -20.13 14.03
C GLU A 195 27.18 -19.92 12.60
N ILE A 196 26.77 -18.69 12.27
CA ILE A 196 26.29 -18.33 10.93
C ILE A 196 27.46 -17.72 10.16
N VAL A 197 27.89 -18.39 9.09
CA VAL A 197 28.97 -17.96 8.20
C VAL A 197 28.41 -17.57 6.83
#